data_0f2c5f54a737ca95aba2577479aaddfc
#
_entry.id   0f2c5f54a737ca95aba2577479aaddfc
#
_cell.length_a   1.000
_cell.length_b   1.000
_cell.length_c   1.000
_cell.angle_alpha   90.00
_cell.angle_beta   90.00
_cell.angle_gamma   90.00
#
_symmetry.space_group_name_H-M   'P 1'
#
loop_
_entity.id
_entity.type
_entity.pdbx_description
1 polymer ?
#
loop_
_entity_poly.entity_id
_entity_poly.type
_entity_poly.pdbx_seq_one_letter_code
_entity_poly.pdbx_strand_id
1 'polypeptide(L)' 'SKIYLAAALSLLEKALPKSDTVLYVTTGKTSQMTGQKRVNLEILNKKYGVRFSVSEDGALKEFEVRSESK' A
#
# COMPACT_ATOMS: atom_id res chain seq x y z
N SER A 1 -1.88 8.20 6.34
CA SER A 1 -2.26 9.33 5.50
C SER A 1 -3.32 8.92 4.50
N LYS A 2 -4.31 9.76 4.34
CA LYS A 2 -5.40 9.49 3.39
C LYS A 2 -4.92 9.51 1.95
N ILE A 3 -3.88 10.28 1.67
CA ILE A 3 -3.35 10.37 0.31
C ILE A 3 -2.74 9.04 -0.13
N TYR A 4 -1.95 8.41 0.75
CA TYR A 4 -1.36 7.12 0.43
C TYR A 4 -2.39 6.01 0.36
N LEU A 5 -3.39 6.03 1.24
CA LEU A 5 -4.47 5.05 1.17
C LEU A 5 -5.25 5.20 -0.15
N ALA A 6 -5.56 6.43 -0.55
CA ALA A 6 -6.26 6.68 -1.81
C ALA A 6 -5.43 6.20 -3.02
N ALA A 7 -4.13 6.43 -3.00
CA ALA A 7 -3.24 5.97 -4.07
C ALA A 7 -3.23 4.45 -4.15
N ALA A 8 -3.18 3.77 -3.01
CA ALA A 8 -3.20 2.31 -2.98
C ALA A 8 -4.53 1.76 -3.48
N LEU A 9 -5.65 2.35 -3.07
CA LEU A 9 -6.97 1.93 -3.52
C LEU A 9 -7.11 2.08 -5.03
N SER A 10 -6.65 3.21 -5.57
CA SER A 10 -6.70 3.45 -7.00
C SER A 10 -5.89 2.41 -7.78
N LEU A 11 -4.69 2.11 -7.30
CA LEU A 11 -3.83 1.09 -7.90
C LEU A 11 -4.49 -0.29 -7.87
N LEU A 12 -5.02 -0.68 -6.72
CA LEU A 12 -5.57 -2.02 -6.52
C LEU A 12 -6.89 -2.25 -7.26
N GLU A 13 -7.61 -1.19 -7.60
CA GLU A 13 -8.77 -1.31 -8.47
C GLU A 13 -8.38 -1.83 -9.85
N LYS A 14 -7.21 -1.44 -10.34
CA LYS A 14 -6.72 -1.82 -11.66
C LYS A 14 -5.96 -3.14 -11.64
N ALA A 15 -5.44 -3.54 -10.49
CA ALA A 15 -4.65 -4.75 -10.33
C ALA A 15 -5.08 -5.42 -9.03
N LEU A 16 -6.22 -6.12 -9.08
CA LEU A 16 -6.80 -6.74 -7.89
C LEU A 16 -5.84 -7.76 -7.27
N PRO A 17 -5.59 -7.65 -5.97
CA PRO A 17 -4.68 -8.57 -5.31
C PRO A 17 -5.32 -9.95 -5.14
N LYS A 18 -4.56 -10.98 -5.46
CA LYS A 18 -5.02 -12.39 -5.34
C LYS A 18 -4.27 -13.13 -4.25
N SER A 19 -3.26 -12.52 -3.67
CA SER A 19 -2.44 -13.11 -2.62
C SER A 19 -1.89 -11.99 -1.77
N ASP A 20 -1.18 -12.35 -0.71
CA ASP A 20 -0.53 -11.37 0.14
C ASP A 20 0.35 -10.46 -0.72
N THR A 21 0.33 -9.18 -0.44
CA THR A 21 0.86 -8.16 -1.34
C THR A 21 1.78 -7.21 -0.57
N VAL A 22 2.88 -6.82 -1.22
CA VAL A 22 3.76 -5.77 -0.74
C VAL A 22 3.43 -4.49 -1.48
N LEU A 23 3.24 -3.41 -0.74
CA LEU A 23 3.07 -2.07 -1.29
C LEU A 23 4.40 -1.34 -1.14
N TYR A 24 4.91 -0.81 -2.25
CA TYR A 24 6.17 -0.07 -2.26
C TYR A 24 5.89 1.43 -2.35
N VAL A 25 6.60 2.18 -1.54
CA VAL A 25 6.52 3.64 -1.51
C VAL A 25 7.94 4.19 -1.50
N THR A 26 8.08 5.49 -1.77
CA THR A 26 9.41 6.10 -1.75
C THR A 26 10.01 6.07 -0.35
N THR A 27 11.31 6.24 -0.28
CA THR A 27 12.07 6.23 0.98
C THR A 27 11.48 7.20 1.99
N GLY A 28 11.29 6.72 3.21
CA GLY A 28 10.81 7.55 4.32
C GLY A 28 9.29 7.67 4.43
N LYS A 29 8.54 6.99 3.57
CA LYS A 29 7.08 7.14 3.53
C LYS A 29 6.31 5.90 3.99
N THR A 30 7.01 4.88 4.51
CA THR A 30 6.33 3.65 4.95
C THR A 30 5.29 3.91 6.03
N SER A 31 5.58 4.80 6.98
CA SER A 31 4.64 5.11 8.06
C SER A 31 3.36 5.73 7.52
N GLN A 32 3.48 6.58 6.50
CA GLN A 32 2.31 7.24 5.92
C GLN A 32 1.43 6.25 5.15
N MET A 33 2.04 5.29 4.46
CA MET A 33 1.27 4.25 3.80
C MET A 33 0.60 3.32 4.81
N THR A 34 1.34 2.93 5.85
CA THR A 34 0.83 2.03 6.89
C THR A 34 -0.32 2.67 7.66
N GLY A 35 -0.18 3.96 7.96
CA GLY A 35 -1.15 4.69 8.75
C GLY A 35 -0.95 4.47 10.24
N GLN A 36 -1.54 5.35 11.04
CA GLN A 36 -1.45 5.25 12.49
C GLN A 36 -2.07 3.94 12.95
N LYS A 37 -1.37 3.22 13.81
CA LYS A 37 -1.83 1.91 14.31
C LYS A 37 -2.15 0.93 13.19
N ARG A 38 -1.45 1.06 12.04
CA ARG A 38 -1.62 0.19 10.87
C ARG A 38 -3.02 0.25 10.27
N VAL A 39 -3.74 1.35 10.47
CA VAL A 39 -5.14 1.44 10.05
C VAL A 39 -5.32 1.29 8.54
N ASN A 40 -4.39 1.83 7.73
CA ASN A 40 -4.52 1.72 6.28
C ASN A 40 -4.39 0.28 5.81
N LEU A 41 -3.46 -0.47 6.40
CA LEU A 41 -3.27 -1.88 6.03
C LEU A 41 -4.46 -2.73 6.47
N GLU A 42 -5.08 -2.41 7.60
CA GLU A 42 -6.27 -3.11 8.05
C GLU A 42 -7.46 -2.85 7.13
N ILE A 43 -7.61 -1.60 6.66
CA ILE A 43 -8.67 -1.26 5.71
C ILE A 43 -8.50 -2.09 4.43
N LEU A 44 -7.27 -2.16 3.91
CA LEU A 44 -6.99 -2.91 2.69
C LEU A 44 -7.21 -4.41 2.90
N ASN A 45 -6.79 -4.93 4.05
CA ASN A 45 -6.98 -6.34 4.38
C ASN A 45 -8.46 -6.71 4.41
N LYS A 46 -9.27 -5.88 5.04
CA LYS A 46 -10.72 -6.13 5.10
C LYS A 46 -11.38 -6.05 3.73
N LYS A 47 -10.93 -5.10 2.91
CA LYS A 47 -11.51 -4.91 1.60
C LYS A 47 -11.18 -6.03 0.63
N TYR A 48 -9.93 -6.50 0.63
CA TYR A 48 -9.45 -7.45 -0.36
C TYR A 48 -9.24 -8.86 0.16
N GLY A 49 -9.28 -9.07 1.45
CA GLY A 49 -9.15 -10.40 2.05
C GLY A 49 -7.74 -10.98 2.03
N VAL A 50 -6.72 -10.17 1.75
CA VAL A 50 -5.32 -10.60 1.76
C VAL A 50 -4.52 -9.70 2.66
N ARG A 51 -3.33 -10.14 3.05
CA ARG A 51 -2.45 -9.34 3.91
C ARG A 51 -1.64 -8.36 3.07
N PHE A 52 -1.40 -7.21 3.65
CA PHE A 52 -0.58 -6.16 3.03
C PHE A 52 0.59 -5.82 3.93
N SER A 53 1.75 -5.62 3.32
CA SER A 53 2.92 -5.08 3.99
C SER A 53 3.47 -3.93 3.16
N VAL A 54 4.36 -3.12 3.75
CA VAL A 54 4.90 -1.94 3.10
C VAL A 54 6.43 -2.03 3.08
N SER A 55 7.03 -1.68 1.96
CA SER A 55 8.47 -1.57 1.80
C SER A 55 8.82 -0.31 1.04
N GLU A 56 10.11 0.02 1.03
CA GLU A 56 10.59 1.21 0.32
C GLU A 56 11.18 0.86 -1.03
N ASP A 57 10.98 1.75 -1.98
CA ASP A 57 11.65 1.71 -3.27
C ASP A 57 12.02 3.15 -3.63
N GLY A 58 13.32 3.46 -3.54
CA GLY A 58 13.82 4.82 -3.75
C GLY A 58 13.64 5.34 -5.17
N ALA A 59 13.29 4.49 -6.13
CA ALA A 59 12.99 4.92 -7.49
C ALA A 59 11.60 5.53 -7.63
N LEU A 60 10.74 5.34 -6.64
CA LEU A 60 9.38 5.89 -6.67
C LEU A 60 9.37 7.35 -6.26
N LYS A 61 8.43 8.08 -6.82
CA LYS A 61 8.20 9.47 -6.44
C LYS A 61 7.30 9.54 -5.21
N GLU A 62 7.26 10.70 -4.58
CA GLU A 62 6.36 10.96 -3.47
C GLU A 62 4.91 10.68 -3.91
N PHE A 63 4.14 10.02 -3.06
CA PHE A 63 2.75 9.61 -3.27
C PHE A 63 2.54 8.53 -4.34
N GLU A 64 3.60 8.07 -4.97
CA GLU A 64 3.52 6.95 -5.90
C GLU A 64 3.53 5.64 -5.12
N VAL A 65 2.69 4.69 -5.53
CA VAL A 65 2.61 3.37 -4.90
C VAL A 65 2.71 2.30 -5.98
N ARG A 66 3.49 1.27 -5.69
CA ARG A 66 3.60 0.09 -6.55
C ARG A 66 3.23 -1.14 -5.72
N SER A 67 2.55 -2.09 -6.30
CA SER A 67 2.19 -3.33 -5.60
C SER A 67 2.86 -4.52 -6.24
N GLU A 68 3.13 -5.53 -5.41
CA GLU A 68 3.76 -6.76 -5.88
C GLU A 68 3.23 -7.92 -5.05
N SER A 69 2.76 -8.98 -5.73
CA SER A 69 2.27 -10.18 -5.06
C SER A 69 3.42 -10.99 -4.50
N LYS A 70 3.20 -11.54 -3.35
CA LYS A 70 4.19 -12.45 -2.75
C LYS A 70 4.08 -13.85 -3.34
#